data_bc50d53c225fdf033e57dce4faf05741
#
_entry.id   bc50d53c225fdf033e57dce4faf05741
#
_cell.length_a   1.000
_cell.length_b   1.000
_cell.length_c   1.000
_cell.angle_alpha   90.00
_cell.angle_beta   90.00
_cell.angle_gamma   90.00
#
_symmetry.space_group_name_H-M   'P 1'
#
loop_
_entity.id
_entity.type
_entity.pdbx_description
1 polymer ?
#
loop_
_entity_poly.entity_id
_entity_poly.type
_entity_poly.pdbx_seq_one_letter_code
_entity_poly.pdbx_strand_id
1 'polypeptide(L)'
;MKIRIVAIGQRQPPWADAAVDDYLARFPSDYKVELKALKAEARSGQADPGRIRAAEAARIQAAVPAGFALVALDERGKDWTTQQLADQLGRWRDAGDSVAFVIGGPDGLDETFRRSARLQLRLSSMTLPHALARVLL
;
A
#
# COMPACT_ATOMS: atom_id res chain seq x y z
N MET A 1 5.14 10.35 -13.56
CA MET A 1 4.71 9.03 -13.04
C MET A 1 3.66 9.22 -11.96
N LYS A 2 2.60 8.48 -12.02
CA LYS A 2 1.56 8.49 -10.97
C LYS A 2 1.77 7.30 -10.03
N ILE A 3 1.83 7.60 -8.74
CA ILE A 3 1.93 6.59 -7.68
C ILE A 3 0.76 6.80 -6.74
N ARG A 4 0.02 5.76 -6.48
CA ARG A 4 -1.05 5.78 -5.48
C ARG A 4 -0.72 4.81 -4.36
N ILE A 5 -0.76 5.29 -3.14
CA ILE A 5 -0.68 4.45 -1.94
C ILE A 5 -2.11 4.27 -1.45
N VAL A 6 -2.59 3.05 -1.46
CA VAL A 6 -3.94 2.70 -0.98
C VAL A 6 -3.79 1.94 0.32
N ALA A 7 -4.30 2.50 1.40
CA ALA A 7 -4.09 1.94 2.73
C ALA A 7 -5.42 1.80 3.48
N ILE A 8 -5.63 0.67 4.12
CA ILE A 8 -6.79 0.43 4.98
C ILE A 8 -6.56 1.10 6.33
N GLY A 9 -7.50 1.95 6.73
CA GLY A 9 -7.47 2.70 7.99
C GLY A 9 -7.41 4.20 7.74
N GLN A 10 -8.49 4.90 8.09
CA GLN A 10 -8.59 6.34 7.86
C GLN A 10 -7.92 7.16 8.96
N ARG A 11 -7.96 6.66 10.20
CA ARG A 11 -7.40 7.37 11.35
C ARG A 11 -6.05 6.80 11.72
N GLN A 12 -5.04 7.65 11.70
CA GLN A 12 -3.71 7.34 12.16
C GLN A 12 -3.30 8.35 13.25
N PRO A 13 -2.30 8.03 14.08
CA PRO A 13 -1.77 9.01 15.02
C PRO A 13 -1.33 10.28 14.29
N PRO A 14 -1.52 11.48 14.90
CA PRO A 14 -1.15 12.75 14.24
C PRO A 14 0.31 12.81 13.79
N TRP A 15 1.23 12.20 14.54
CA TRP A 15 2.65 12.15 14.14
C TRP A 15 2.85 11.36 12.84
N ALA A 16 2.07 10.31 12.61
CA ALA A 16 2.17 9.51 11.39
C ALA A 16 1.66 10.29 10.17
N ASP A 17 0.53 10.96 10.30
CA ASP A 17 -0.01 11.79 9.22
C ASP A 17 0.94 12.95 8.89
N ALA A 18 1.49 13.60 9.90
CA ALA A 18 2.47 14.68 9.72
C ALA A 18 3.74 14.18 9.01
N ALA A 19 4.26 13.01 9.39
CA ALA A 19 5.44 12.42 8.76
C ALA A 19 5.15 12.04 7.30
N VAL A 20 4.00 11.43 7.01
CA VAL A 20 3.60 11.10 5.64
C VAL A 20 3.51 12.37 4.79
N ASP A 21 2.85 13.41 5.28
CA ASP A 21 2.71 14.67 4.55
C ASP A 21 4.08 15.32 4.27
N ASP A 22 4.98 15.30 5.26
CA ASP A 22 6.34 15.83 5.09
C ASP A 22 7.10 15.10 3.99
N TYR A 23 7.07 13.76 3.99
CA TYR A 23 7.78 12.97 2.97
C TYR A 23 7.11 13.06 1.60
N LEU A 24 5.79 13.10 1.52
CA LEU A 24 5.08 13.30 0.25
C LEU A 24 5.44 14.62 -0.41
N ALA A 25 5.62 15.67 0.39
CA ALA A 25 6.02 16.99 -0.11
C ALA A 25 7.43 17.03 -0.72
N ARG A 26 8.26 16.03 -0.46
CA ARG A 26 9.65 15.95 -0.98
C ARG A 26 9.75 15.35 -2.37
N PHE A 27 8.69 14.76 -2.90
CA PHE A 27 8.74 14.17 -4.24
C PHE A 27 8.90 15.26 -5.30
N PRO A 28 9.75 15.02 -6.31
CA PRO A 28 9.87 15.93 -7.46
C PRO A 28 8.55 16.03 -8.23
N SER A 29 8.37 17.11 -8.96
CA SER A 29 7.12 17.40 -9.68
C SER A 29 6.73 16.38 -10.76
N ASP A 30 7.69 15.59 -11.25
CA ASP A 30 7.45 14.50 -12.20
C ASP A 30 6.88 13.23 -11.54
N TYR A 31 6.92 13.16 -10.20
CA TYR A 31 6.27 12.09 -9.42
C TYR A 31 5.04 12.64 -8.73
N LYS A 32 3.86 12.17 -9.15
CA LYS A 32 2.59 12.49 -8.50
C LYS A 32 2.23 11.36 -7.55
N VAL A 33 2.51 11.54 -6.28
CA VAL A 33 2.26 10.54 -5.24
C VAL A 33 1.07 10.96 -4.39
N GLU A 34 0.08 10.10 -4.28
CA GLU A 34 -1.13 10.32 -3.50
C GLU A 34 -1.36 9.17 -2.52
N LEU A 35 -1.74 9.51 -1.29
CA LEU A 35 -2.22 8.54 -0.31
C LEU A 35 -3.74 8.54 -0.29
N LYS A 36 -4.34 7.38 -0.52
CA LYS A 36 -5.78 7.13 -0.38
C LYS A 36 -6.00 6.23 0.83
N ALA A 37 -6.47 6.80 1.91
CA ALA A 37 -6.86 6.04 3.10
C ALA A 37 -8.31 5.55 2.97
N LEU A 38 -8.53 4.27 3.19
CA LEU A 38 -9.83 3.63 3.09
C LEU A 38 -10.33 3.23 4.48
N LYS A 39 -11.64 3.28 4.64
CA LYS A 39 -12.28 2.82 5.87
C LYS A 39 -12.03 1.34 6.08
N ALA A 40 -11.55 0.97 7.27
CA ALA A 40 -11.44 -0.42 7.67
C ALA A 40 -12.84 -1.04 7.84
N GLU A 41 -12.97 -2.35 7.55
CA GLU A 41 -14.20 -3.08 7.83
C GLU A 41 -14.40 -3.19 9.33
N ALA A 42 -15.66 -3.05 9.76
CA ALA A 42 -16.01 -3.14 11.18
C ALA A 42 -15.68 -4.53 11.74
N ARG A 43 -14.97 -4.54 12.86
CA ARG A 43 -14.67 -5.75 13.62
C ARG A 43 -15.64 -5.83 14.80
N SER A 44 -16.77 -6.48 14.59
CA SER A 44 -17.73 -6.73 15.68
C SER A 44 -17.57 -8.17 16.17
N GLY A 45 -17.28 -8.35 17.46
CA GLY A 45 -17.35 -9.58 18.25
C GLY A 45 -16.91 -10.88 17.55
N GLN A 46 -17.72 -11.45 16.70
CA GLN A 46 -17.52 -12.73 16.01
C GLN A 46 -17.23 -12.56 14.51
N ALA A 47 -16.72 -11.39 14.09
CA ALA A 47 -16.44 -11.15 12.68
C ALA A 47 -15.35 -12.12 12.17
N ASP A 48 -15.66 -12.84 11.10
CA ASP A 48 -14.71 -13.71 10.42
C ASP A 48 -13.60 -12.86 9.75
N PRO A 49 -12.31 -13.07 10.09
CA PRO A 49 -11.21 -12.35 9.46
C PRO A 49 -11.18 -12.46 7.94
N GLY A 50 -11.56 -13.61 7.39
CA GLY A 50 -11.64 -13.80 5.94
C GLY A 50 -12.68 -12.90 5.28
N ARG A 51 -13.82 -12.72 5.91
CA ARG A 51 -14.86 -11.81 5.44
C ARG A 51 -14.41 -10.35 5.52
N ILE A 52 -13.71 -9.97 6.58
CA ILE A 52 -13.15 -8.62 6.73
C ILE A 52 -12.16 -8.35 5.61
N ARG A 53 -11.22 -9.26 5.37
CA ARG A 53 -10.23 -9.12 4.30
C ARG A 53 -10.87 -9.02 2.92
N ALA A 54 -11.90 -9.81 2.65
CA ALA A 54 -12.60 -9.77 1.36
C ALA A 54 -13.33 -8.44 1.15
N ALA A 55 -13.99 -7.91 2.18
CA ALA A 55 -14.66 -6.62 2.12
C ALA A 55 -13.66 -5.48 1.89
N GLU A 56 -12.53 -5.52 2.59
CA GLU A 56 -11.46 -4.54 2.42
C GLU A 56 -10.82 -4.64 1.03
N ALA A 57 -10.62 -5.84 0.49
CA ALA A 57 -10.12 -6.05 -0.87
C ALA A 57 -11.02 -5.42 -1.93
N ALA A 58 -12.34 -5.52 -1.77
CA ALA A 58 -13.28 -4.87 -2.68
C ALA A 58 -13.13 -3.34 -2.67
N ARG A 59 -12.93 -2.75 -1.49
CA ARG A 59 -12.68 -1.31 -1.36
C ARG A 59 -11.35 -0.89 -1.99
N ILE A 60 -10.32 -1.69 -1.82
CA ILE A 60 -9.00 -1.45 -2.42
C ILE A 60 -9.10 -1.49 -3.94
N GLN A 61 -9.74 -2.52 -4.50
CA GLN A 61 -9.93 -2.64 -5.96
C GLN A 61 -10.65 -1.43 -6.55
N ALA A 62 -11.67 -0.93 -5.86
CA ALA A 62 -12.40 0.26 -6.28
C ALA A 62 -11.55 1.54 -6.22
N ALA A 63 -10.55 1.58 -5.36
CA ALA A 63 -9.66 2.74 -5.18
C ALA A 63 -8.43 2.72 -6.08
N VAL A 64 -8.07 1.56 -6.64
CA VAL A 64 -6.95 1.42 -7.57
C VAL A 64 -7.44 1.75 -8.99
N PRO A 65 -6.90 2.79 -9.64
CA PRO A 65 -7.30 3.13 -11.00
C PRO A 65 -6.96 2.02 -11.98
N ALA A 66 -7.79 1.88 -13.01
CA ALA A 66 -7.52 0.94 -14.09
C ALA A 66 -6.16 1.22 -14.75
N GLY A 67 -5.43 0.16 -15.06
CA GLY A 67 -4.13 0.24 -15.71
C GLY A 67 -2.95 0.47 -14.76
N PHE A 68 -3.18 0.70 -13.48
CA PHE A 68 -2.09 0.79 -12.51
C PHE A 68 -1.51 -0.60 -12.22
N ALA A 69 -0.18 -0.70 -12.20
CA ALA A 69 0.50 -1.89 -11.71
C ALA A 69 0.27 -2.01 -10.20
N LEU A 70 -0.21 -3.15 -9.76
CA LEU A 70 -0.53 -3.39 -8.36
C LEU A 70 0.67 -3.98 -7.62
N VAL A 71 1.08 -3.34 -6.54
CA VAL A 71 2.10 -3.83 -5.62
C VAL A 71 1.46 -4.03 -4.24
N ALA A 72 1.38 -5.27 -3.79
CA ALA A 72 0.87 -5.59 -2.47
C ALA A 72 2.01 -5.59 -1.44
N LEU A 73 1.86 -4.82 -0.38
CA LEU A 73 2.76 -4.91 0.76
C LEU A 73 2.28 -6.03 1.68
N ASP A 74 3.11 -7.04 1.84
CA ASP A 74 2.81 -8.23 2.63
C ASP A 74 4.09 -8.74 3.29
N GLU A 75 3.98 -9.22 4.52
CA GLU A 75 5.13 -9.77 5.26
C GLU A 75 5.79 -10.97 4.59
N ARG A 76 5.05 -11.65 3.70
CA ARG A 76 5.54 -12.79 2.92
C ARG A 76 6.07 -12.40 1.54
N GLY A 77 6.09 -11.11 1.24
CA GLY A 77 6.56 -10.59 -0.04
C GLY A 77 8.07 -10.67 -0.22
N LYS A 78 8.52 -10.25 -1.39
CA LYS A 78 9.95 -10.20 -1.73
C LYS A 78 10.67 -9.20 -0.85
N ASP A 79 11.89 -9.54 -0.48
CA ASP A 79 12.77 -8.72 0.34
C ASP A 79 13.71 -7.95 -0.58
N TRP A 80 13.33 -6.71 -0.91
CA TRP A 80 14.14 -5.84 -1.77
C TRP A 80 14.90 -4.81 -0.97
N THR A 81 16.10 -4.50 -1.46
CA THR A 81 16.84 -3.34 -0.98
C THR A 81 16.21 -2.05 -1.51
N THR A 82 16.55 -0.93 -0.88
CA THR A 82 16.16 0.41 -1.36
C THR A 82 16.55 0.61 -2.82
N GLN A 83 17.76 0.16 -3.20
CA GLN A 83 18.25 0.30 -4.57
C GLN A 83 17.40 -0.52 -5.55
N GLN A 84 17.03 -1.73 -5.20
CA GLN A 84 16.17 -2.57 -6.06
C GLN A 84 14.81 -1.94 -6.29
N LEU A 85 14.20 -1.35 -5.25
CA LEU A 85 12.94 -0.63 -5.40
C LEU A 85 13.11 0.63 -6.25
N ALA A 86 14.17 1.38 -6.04
CA ALA A 86 14.48 2.58 -6.84
C ALA A 86 14.65 2.24 -8.32
N ASP A 87 15.39 1.17 -8.62
CA ASP A 87 15.61 0.70 -10.01
C ASP A 87 14.28 0.29 -10.66
N GLN A 88 13.41 -0.36 -9.88
CA GLN A 88 12.10 -0.76 -10.40
C GLN A 88 11.19 0.44 -10.64
N LEU A 89 11.20 1.44 -9.77
CA LEU A 89 10.48 2.69 -9.98
C LEU A 89 10.96 3.39 -11.26
N GLY A 90 12.26 3.40 -11.50
CA GLY A 90 12.85 3.93 -12.73
C GLY A 90 12.33 3.21 -13.97
N ARG A 91 12.30 1.87 -13.94
CA ARG A 91 11.78 1.07 -15.06
C ARG A 91 10.30 1.34 -15.34
N TRP A 92 9.48 1.45 -14.30
CA TRP A 92 8.05 1.80 -14.47
C TRP A 92 7.88 3.20 -15.05
N ARG A 93 8.65 4.16 -14.53
CA ARG A 93 8.62 5.53 -15.07
C ARG A 93 8.97 5.55 -16.56
N ASP A 94 10.06 4.89 -16.93
CA ASP A 94 10.54 4.87 -18.32
C ASP A 94 9.58 4.12 -19.26
N ALA A 95 8.83 3.16 -18.74
CA ALA A 95 7.76 2.45 -19.46
C ALA A 95 6.45 3.25 -19.51
N GLY A 96 6.33 4.35 -18.79
CA GLY A 96 5.08 5.11 -18.69
C GLY A 96 4.03 4.48 -17.78
N ASP A 97 4.43 3.54 -16.93
CA ASP A 97 3.53 2.85 -16.01
C ASP A 97 3.14 3.76 -14.84
N SER A 98 1.92 3.55 -14.34
CA SER A 98 1.46 4.06 -13.05
C SER A 98 1.38 2.90 -12.06
N VAL A 99 1.62 3.17 -10.78
CA VAL A 99 1.76 2.12 -9.77
C VAL A 99 0.88 2.40 -8.55
N ALA A 100 0.23 1.37 -8.05
CA ALA A 100 -0.51 1.42 -6.79
C ALA A 100 0.15 0.48 -5.77
N PHE A 101 0.61 1.05 -4.67
CA PHE A 101 1.06 0.29 -3.50
C PHE A 101 -0.10 0.12 -2.54
N VAL A 102 -0.31 -1.08 -2.04
CA VAL A 102 -1.44 -1.41 -1.17
C VAL A 102 -0.95 -1.88 0.18
N ILE A 103 -1.45 -1.23 1.24
CA ILE A 103 -1.20 -1.60 2.63
C ILE A 103 -2.52 -2.09 3.22
N GLY A 104 -2.57 -3.35 3.65
CA GLY A 104 -3.75 -3.93 4.27
C GLY A 104 -3.99 -3.46 5.70
N GLY A 105 -5.14 -3.83 6.24
CA GLY A 105 -5.51 -3.60 7.63
C GLY A 105 -4.87 -4.60 8.60
N PRO A 106 -5.35 -4.63 9.87
CA PRO A 106 -4.78 -5.50 10.92
C PRO A 106 -4.81 -6.99 10.60
N ASP A 107 -5.77 -7.43 9.79
CA ASP A 107 -5.90 -8.84 9.40
C ASP A 107 -5.07 -9.18 8.14
N GLY A 108 -4.33 -8.23 7.59
CA GLY A 108 -3.60 -8.38 6.35
C GLY A 108 -4.48 -8.25 5.11
N LEU A 109 -3.97 -8.72 3.98
CA LEU A 109 -4.67 -8.68 2.70
C LEU A 109 -5.38 -10.00 2.41
N ASP A 110 -6.51 -9.90 1.70
CA ASP A 110 -7.18 -11.07 1.13
C ASP A 110 -6.22 -11.85 0.23
N GLU A 111 -6.21 -13.17 0.37
CA GLU A 111 -5.23 -14.04 -0.31
C GLU A 111 -5.36 -13.98 -1.83
N THR A 112 -6.58 -14.02 -2.34
CA THR A 112 -6.84 -13.93 -3.79
C THR A 112 -6.39 -12.58 -4.33
N PHE A 113 -6.71 -11.49 -3.62
CA PHE A 113 -6.27 -10.15 -3.97
C PHE A 113 -4.74 -10.03 -3.95
N ARG A 114 -4.09 -10.51 -2.89
CA ARG A 114 -2.64 -10.49 -2.75
C ARG A 114 -1.95 -11.21 -3.91
N ARG A 115 -2.46 -12.38 -4.31
CA ARG A 115 -1.93 -13.16 -5.43
C ARG A 115 -2.13 -12.49 -6.79
N SER A 116 -3.14 -11.65 -6.93
CA SER A 116 -3.40 -10.90 -8.16
C SER A 116 -2.41 -9.76 -8.38
N ALA A 117 -1.68 -9.35 -7.35
CA ALA A 117 -0.71 -8.27 -7.45
C ALA A 117 0.48 -8.65 -8.35
N ARG A 118 0.91 -7.71 -9.17
CA ARG A 118 2.09 -7.86 -10.04
C ARG A 118 3.37 -8.11 -9.24
N LEU A 119 3.42 -7.51 -8.06
CA LEU A 119 4.53 -7.65 -7.13
C LEU A 119 4.00 -7.73 -5.71
N GLN A 120 4.57 -8.63 -4.92
CA GLN A 120 4.36 -8.70 -3.49
C GLN A 120 5.68 -8.34 -2.83
N LEU A 121 5.68 -7.28 -2.04
CA LEU A 121 6.89 -6.68 -1.46
C LEU A 121 6.73 -6.60 0.06
N ARG A 122 7.77 -6.94 0.80
CA ARG A 122 7.85 -6.62 2.23
C ARG A 122 8.82 -5.46 2.47
N LEU A 123 8.44 -4.54 3.33
CA LEU A 123 9.28 -3.39 3.68
C LEU A 123 10.42 -3.76 4.62
N SER A 124 10.24 -4.83 5.40
CA SER A 124 11.21 -5.27 6.41
C SER A 124 10.98 -6.75 6.72
N SER A 125 12.03 -7.44 7.15
CA SER A 125 11.90 -8.76 7.76
C SER A 125 11.24 -8.69 9.13
N MET A 126 11.24 -7.53 9.78
CA MET A 126 10.52 -7.27 11.02
C MET A 126 9.12 -6.76 10.70
N THR A 127 8.11 -7.24 11.43
CA THR A 127 6.75 -6.75 11.29
C THR A 127 6.66 -5.31 11.75
N LEU A 128 6.13 -4.45 10.89
CA LEU A 128 5.98 -3.02 11.17
C LEU A 128 4.53 -2.71 11.59
N PRO A 129 4.33 -1.86 12.60
CA PRO A 129 3.02 -1.27 12.83
C PRO A 129 2.55 -0.52 11.58
N HIS A 130 1.23 -0.54 11.33
CA HIS A 130 0.65 0.04 10.10
C HIS A 130 1.07 1.51 9.88
N ALA A 131 1.05 2.32 10.94
CA ALA A 131 1.41 3.73 10.84
C ALA A 131 2.87 3.92 10.36
N LEU A 132 3.80 3.10 10.87
CA LEU A 132 5.19 3.13 10.44
C LEU A 132 5.36 2.60 9.01
N ALA A 133 4.59 1.59 8.61
CA ALA A 133 4.63 1.09 7.24
C ALA A 133 4.29 2.19 6.23
N ARG A 134 3.29 3.03 6.50
CA ARG A 134 2.96 4.19 5.65
C ARG A 134 4.12 5.16 5.52
N VAL A 135 4.78 5.46 6.64
CA VAL A 135 5.89 6.43 6.64
C VAL A 135 7.11 5.87 5.91
N LEU A 136 7.44 4.59 6.13
CA LEU A 136 8.61 3.96 5.51
C LEU A 136 8.46 3.78 4.00
N LEU A 137 7.26 3.43 3.52
CA LEU A 137 6.99 3.31 2.09
C LEU A 137 7.16 4.64 1.38
#